data_272ea09db85cee1c15598f118120dea9
#
_entry.id   272ea09db85cee1c15598f118120dea9
#
_cell.length_a   1.000
_cell.length_b   1.000
_cell.length_c   1.000
_cell.angle_alpha   90.00
_cell.angle_beta   90.00
_cell.angle_gamma   90.00
#
_symmetry.space_group_name_H-M   'P 1'
#
loop_
_entity.id
_entity.type
_entity.pdbx_description
1 polymer ?
#
loop_
_entity_poly.entity_id
_entity_poly.type
_entity_poly.pdbx_seq_one_letter_code
_entity_poly.pdbx_strand_id
1 'polypeptide(L)'
;MASRKASQDQIELIEAEEKRLNVRGKVLEARKKARLFGGAAVYADFGDDASKPLDVSRVAKDGIRFLTVFTPRQLVPGEIETDPMSEFFGMPRDFTIAGGATGQATIHPSRLTTFYGNELPDRDITSSAFGWGDSVLIAVMSAVKQAESALANINSLIYEANVDVVSIEGLAEILKLPGGEDKVRDLLKMNLDAKSNLRALVLDAKNTYQRKAVSFASLPDLMDRFDQHAAGAADIPMTRFMGMSPGGMNSTGESDLRNYYDRVSAGQTLEMGPAMMRLDEALIRSGTGARDPGIHYDWNPLWQLSETDKATIFKTKADAARTIAGTGGTSEPLMPIEALSDALVNELIEDGSLAGLEKAVEEYGKLSEQDDEGEDEAAAIAPPALQPNPIETQDAAPRTLYVQRKLLNAAEFISWAKAQGFDTTTPADDLHVTIAFSRRPVDWMKVGDTWSSDKDGKLTVAPGGARIVEPLGDKGAVVLLFNSSELSWRHEAIKRDAEASWDFPSYQPHVTITYAGGDLDLSKVEPYRGKLVFGPELFSEVDEDWSSKLSEE
;
A
#
# COMPACT_ATOMS: atom_id res chain seq x y z
N MET A 1 -8.57 -16.57 -16.85
CA MET A 1 -9.52 -15.91 -17.77
C MET A 1 -10.90 -16.00 -17.18
N ALA A 2 -11.61 -14.90 -16.96
CA ALA A 2 -13.01 -14.90 -16.57
C ALA A 2 -13.82 -14.40 -17.75
N SER A 3 -14.83 -15.12 -18.16
CA SER A 3 -15.68 -14.72 -19.28
C SER A 3 -17.12 -14.63 -18.79
N ARG A 4 -17.80 -13.52 -19.09
CA ARG A 4 -19.21 -13.31 -18.78
C ARG A 4 -20.17 -14.21 -19.58
N LYS A 5 -19.69 -14.92 -20.61
CA LYS A 5 -20.51 -15.72 -21.51
C LYS A 5 -19.93 -17.10 -21.88
N ALA A 6 -18.71 -17.42 -21.42
CA ALA A 6 -18.16 -18.75 -21.68
C ALA A 6 -18.73 -19.75 -20.68
N SER A 7 -19.03 -20.96 -21.14
CA SER A 7 -19.33 -22.04 -20.21
C SER A 7 -18.10 -22.36 -19.36
N GLN A 8 -18.32 -22.83 -18.13
CA GLN A 8 -17.26 -23.26 -17.21
C GLN A 8 -16.31 -24.25 -17.92
N ASP A 9 -16.84 -25.16 -18.71
CA ASP A 9 -16.07 -26.14 -19.49
C ASP A 9 -15.09 -25.50 -20.46
N GLN A 10 -15.48 -24.38 -21.13
CA GLN A 10 -14.59 -23.68 -22.06
C GLN A 10 -13.44 -22.99 -21.32
N ILE A 11 -13.71 -22.42 -20.14
CA ILE A 11 -12.69 -21.81 -19.30
C ILE A 11 -11.68 -22.85 -18.83
N GLU A 12 -12.15 -24.01 -18.35
CA GLU A 12 -11.28 -25.11 -17.92
C GLU A 12 -10.37 -25.62 -19.05
N LEU A 13 -10.89 -25.72 -20.27
CA LEU A 13 -10.09 -26.11 -21.47
C LEU A 13 -9.01 -25.07 -21.79
N ILE A 14 -9.32 -23.77 -21.70
CA ILE A 14 -8.34 -22.72 -21.97
C ILE A 14 -7.27 -22.70 -20.87
N GLU A 15 -7.65 -22.83 -19.60
CA GLU A 15 -6.71 -22.89 -18.48
C GLU A 15 -5.80 -24.13 -18.55
N ALA A 16 -6.33 -25.27 -18.98
CA ALA A 16 -5.54 -26.48 -19.21
C ALA A 16 -4.49 -26.26 -20.33
N GLU A 17 -4.88 -25.56 -21.40
CA GLU A 17 -3.98 -25.24 -22.52
C GLU A 17 -2.92 -24.20 -22.09
N GLU A 18 -3.29 -23.16 -21.34
CA GLU A 18 -2.33 -22.22 -20.74
C GLU A 18 -1.30 -22.94 -19.86
N LYS A 19 -1.76 -23.87 -19.03
CA LYS A 19 -0.89 -24.67 -18.17
C LYS A 19 0.02 -25.60 -18.95
N ARG A 20 -0.52 -26.28 -20.00
CA ARG A 20 0.25 -27.17 -20.89
C ARG A 20 1.41 -26.42 -21.54
N LEU A 21 1.16 -25.23 -22.05
CA LEU A 21 2.13 -24.38 -22.73
C LEU A 21 2.97 -23.52 -21.76
N ASN A 22 2.67 -23.53 -20.47
CA ASN A 22 3.29 -22.67 -19.47
C ASN A 22 3.28 -21.18 -19.86
N VAL A 23 2.13 -20.68 -20.35
CA VAL A 23 1.98 -19.32 -20.90
C VAL A 23 2.44 -18.28 -19.90
N ARG A 24 1.96 -18.37 -18.64
CA ARG A 24 2.33 -17.41 -17.57
C ARG A 24 3.84 -17.35 -17.34
N GLY A 25 4.51 -18.51 -17.31
CA GLY A 25 5.97 -18.60 -17.15
C GLY A 25 6.72 -18.00 -18.34
N LYS A 26 6.27 -18.26 -19.58
CA LYS A 26 6.86 -17.73 -20.80
C LYS A 26 6.69 -16.21 -20.93
N VAL A 27 5.50 -15.69 -20.63
CA VAL A 27 5.24 -14.25 -20.62
C VAL A 27 6.08 -13.55 -19.54
N LEU A 28 6.15 -14.11 -18.33
CA LEU A 28 7.00 -13.56 -17.27
C LEU A 28 8.48 -13.55 -17.68
N GLU A 29 8.98 -14.64 -18.30
CA GLU A 29 10.35 -14.73 -18.82
C GLU A 29 10.60 -13.66 -19.89
N ALA A 30 9.68 -13.52 -20.84
CA ALA A 30 9.77 -12.53 -21.91
C ALA A 30 9.77 -11.10 -21.36
N ARG A 31 8.87 -10.76 -20.43
CA ARG A 31 8.81 -9.45 -19.77
C ARG A 31 10.11 -9.12 -19.02
N LYS A 32 10.67 -10.07 -18.28
CA LYS A 32 11.96 -9.88 -17.59
C LYS A 32 13.08 -9.62 -18.58
N LYS A 33 13.16 -10.42 -19.67
CA LYS A 33 14.15 -10.27 -20.72
C LYS A 33 13.97 -8.96 -21.49
N ALA A 34 12.74 -8.55 -21.78
CA ALA A 34 12.44 -7.29 -22.44
C ALA A 34 12.95 -6.10 -21.62
N ARG A 35 12.68 -6.09 -20.34
CA ARG A 35 13.20 -5.03 -19.43
C ARG A 35 14.73 -5.01 -19.38
N LEU A 36 15.37 -6.17 -19.43
CA LEU A 36 16.83 -6.28 -19.33
C LEU A 36 17.52 -5.93 -20.67
N PHE A 37 17.01 -6.43 -21.80
CA PHE A 37 17.67 -6.36 -23.10
C PHE A 37 17.03 -5.34 -24.07
N GLY A 38 16.00 -4.61 -23.63
CA GLY A 38 15.26 -3.67 -24.47
C GLY A 38 14.11 -4.30 -25.24
N GLY A 39 14.08 -5.63 -25.36
CA GLY A 39 13.03 -6.36 -26.02
C GLY A 39 13.10 -7.85 -25.77
N ALA A 40 11.99 -8.54 -25.98
CA ALA A 40 11.90 -10.00 -26.09
C ALA A 40 10.61 -10.38 -26.79
N ALA A 41 10.58 -11.55 -27.41
CA ALA A 41 9.38 -12.04 -28.03
C ALA A 41 9.09 -13.48 -27.60
N VAL A 42 7.80 -13.81 -27.47
CA VAL A 42 7.31 -15.17 -27.34
C VAL A 42 6.91 -15.65 -28.75
N TYR A 43 7.58 -16.64 -29.24
CA TYR A 43 7.24 -17.33 -30.47
C TYR A 43 6.31 -18.50 -30.19
N ALA A 44 5.21 -18.57 -30.90
CA ALA A 44 4.30 -19.71 -30.90
C ALA A 44 4.49 -20.57 -32.15
N ASP A 45 4.76 -21.87 -31.95
CA ASP A 45 4.90 -22.82 -33.03
C ASP A 45 3.58 -23.54 -33.32
N PHE A 46 3.14 -23.51 -34.59
CA PHE A 46 1.92 -24.16 -35.06
C PHE A 46 2.21 -25.37 -35.97
N GLY A 47 3.49 -25.67 -36.20
CA GLY A 47 3.94 -26.77 -37.03
C GLY A 47 3.84 -26.55 -38.53
N ASP A 48 3.62 -25.32 -38.94
CA ASP A 48 3.61 -24.86 -40.32
C ASP A 48 4.83 -23.98 -40.63
N ASP A 49 4.88 -23.36 -41.79
CA ASP A 49 5.99 -22.50 -42.23
C ASP A 49 6.00 -21.19 -41.46
N ALA A 50 6.98 -21.05 -40.57
CA ALA A 50 7.13 -19.88 -39.68
C ALA A 50 7.39 -18.56 -40.42
N SER A 51 7.90 -18.62 -41.66
CA SER A 51 8.16 -17.42 -42.47
C SER A 51 6.91 -16.76 -43.04
N LYS A 52 5.77 -17.46 -43.00
CA LYS A 52 4.50 -16.96 -43.50
C LYS A 52 3.65 -16.31 -42.41
N PRO A 53 2.81 -15.32 -42.78
CA PRO A 53 1.85 -14.75 -41.84
C PRO A 53 1.01 -15.83 -41.17
N LEU A 54 0.75 -15.65 -39.87
CA LEU A 54 -0.13 -16.53 -39.12
C LEU A 54 -1.59 -16.19 -39.46
N ASP A 55 -2.31 -17.16 -39.97
CA ASP A 55 -3.76 -17.12 -40.05
C ASP A 55 -4.34 -17.78 -38.79
N VAL A 56 -4.64 -16.93 -37.78
CA VAL A 56 -5.13 -17.39 -36.48
C VAL A 56 -6.44 -18.16 -36.62
N SER A 57 -7.25 -17.87 -37.66
CA SER A 57 -8.54 -18.52 -37.87
C SER A 57 -8.41 -20.02 -38.18
N ARG A 58 -7.22 -20.47 -38.63
CA ARG A 58 -6.91 -21.85 -38.94
C ARG A 58 -6.33 -22.67 -37.80
N VAL A 59 -6.11 -22.04 -36.66
CA VAL A 59 -5.61 -22.75 -35.48
C VAL A 59 -6.69 -23.73 -35.00
N ALA A 60 -6.35 -25.02 -35.06
CA ALA A 60 -7.21 -26.10 -34.60
C ALA A 60 -7.02 -26.37 -33.10
N LYS A 61 -7.86 -27.20 -32.52
CA LYS A 61 -7.67 -27.70 -31.16
C LYS A 61 -6.29 -28.35 -31.01
N ASP A 62 -5.60 -28.08 -29.92
CA ASP A 62 -4.21 -28.48 -29.63
C ASP A 62 -3.21 -28.00 -30.70
N GLY A 63 -3.54 -26.93 -31.44
CA GLY A 63 -2.76 -26.45 -32.59
C GLY A 63 -1.46 -25.76 -32.21
N ILE A 64 -1.29 -25.25 -30.99
CA ILE A 64 -0.04 -24.68 -30.51
C ILE A 64 0.85 -25.82 -29.98
N ARG A 65 2.01 -26.04 -30.59
CA ARG A 65 2.93 -27.10 -30.19
C ARG A 65 3.76 -26.74 -28.98
N PHE A 66 4.40 -25.56 -29.02
CA PHE A 66 5.21 -25.03 -27.91
C PHE A 66 5.37 -23.52 -28.03
N LEU A 67 5.82 -22.90 -26.92
CA LEU A 67 6.19 -21.49 -26.83
C LEU A 67 7.68 -21.37 -26.54
N THR A 68 8.38 -20.48 -27.25
CA THR A 68 9.80 -20.18 -27.03
C THR A 68 10.02 -18.69 -26.85
N VAL A 69 10.85 -18.30 -25.87
CA VAL A 69 11.18 -16.91 -25.61
C VAL A 69 12.52 -16.55 -26.22
N PHE A 70 12.51 -15.60 -27.14
CA PHE A 70 13.69 -15.05 -27.79
C PHE A 70 14.05 -13.66 -27.28
N THR A 71 15.33 -13.37 -27.28
CA THR A 71 15.89 -12.04 -26.97
C THR A 71 16.35 -11.34 -28.24
N PRO A 72 16.62 -10.03 -28.24
CA PRO A 72 17.17 -9.32 -29.40
C PRO A 72 18.51 -9.89 -29.94
N ARG A 73 19.25 -10.61 -29.10
CA ARG A 73 20.50 -11.27 -29.50
C ARG A 73 20.26 -12.55 -30.32
N GLN A 74 19.11 -13.15 -30.13
CA GLN A 74 18.73 -14.41 -30.81
C GLN A 74 17.81 -14.17 -31.99
N LEU A 75 17.07 -13.08 -32.00
CA LEU A 75 16.06 -12.74 -33.00
C LEU A 75 16.46 -11.40 -33.66
N VAL A 76 17.09 -11.51 -34.83
CA VAL A 76 17.58 -10.35 -35.57
C VAL A 76 16.47 -9.86 -36.50
N PRO A 77 16.04 -8.59 -36.36
CA PRO A 77 15.03 -8.01 -37.25
C PRO A 77 15.57 -7.84 -38.67
N GLY A 78 14.70 -8.11 -39.65
CA GLY A 78 14.95 -7.86 -41.06
C GLY A 78 14.65 -6.41 -41.46
N GLU A 79 14.32 -6.17 -42.72
CA GLU A 79 13.97 -4.85 -43.22
C GLU A 79 12.66 -4.35 -42.61
N ILE A 80 12.57 -3.02 -42.41
CA ILE A 80 11.36 -2.38 -41.91
C ILE A 80 10.28 -2.37 -42.99
N GLU A 81 9.04 -2.67 -42.60
CA GLU A 81 7.88 -2.50 -43.45
C GLU A 81 7.56 -1.02 -43.67
N THR A 82 7.64 -0.61 -44.93
CA THR A 82 7.44 0.81 -45.32
C THR A 82 6.09 1.07 -46.00
N ASP A 83 5.29 0.04 -46.22
CA ASP A 83 3.94 0.19 -46.79
C ASP A 83 2.98 0.73 -45.70
N PRO A 84 2.46 1.97 -45.83
CA PRO A 84 1.53 2.55 -44.85
C PRO A 84 0.20 1.81 -44.73
N MET A 85 -0.13 0.95 -45.73
CA MET A 85 -1.34 0.15 -45.72
C MET A 85 -1.13 -1.20 -45.02
N SER A 86 0.10 -1.54 -44.65
CA SER A 86 0.43 -2.77 -43.95
C SER A 86 0.11 -2.60 -42.45
N GLU A 87 -0.51 -3.62 -41.86
CA GLU A 87 -0.70 -3.76 -40.41
C GLU A 87 0.63 -3.70 -39.64
N PHE A 88 1.74 -4.00 -40.28
CA PHE A 88 3.09 -4.03 -39.72
C PHE A 88 3.92 -2.81 -40.10
N PHE A 89 3.29 -1.71 -40.57
CA PHE A 89 4.01 -0.49 -40.93
C PHE A 89 4.94 -0.02 -39.79
N GLY A 90 6.19 0.28 -40.11
CA GLY A 90 7.20 0.67 -39.13
C GLY A 90 7.75 -0.47 -38.26
N MET A 91 7.32 -1.72 -38.48
CA MET A 91 7.86 -2.92 -37.84
C MET A 91 8.76 -3.73 -38.79
N PRO A 92 9.66 -4.59 -38.28
CA PRO A 92 10.40 -5.51 -39.13
C PRO A 92 9.45 -6.44 -39.91
N ARG A 93 9.71 -6.61 -41.22
CA ARG A 93 8.95 -7.55 -42.06
C ARG A 93 9.09 -8.99 -41.63
N ASP A 94 10.27 -9.35 -41.14
CA ASP A 94 10.60 -10.67 -40.65
C ASP A 94 11.68 -10.60 -39.55
N PHE A 95 11.88 -11.69 -38.88
CA PHE A 95 12.93 -11.88 -37.91
C PHE A 95 13.71 -13.15 -38.22
N THR A 96 15.04 -13.07 -38.21
CA THR A 96 15.92 -14.21 -38.40
C THR A 96 16.50 -14.71 -37.10
N ILE A 97 16.45 -16.03 -36.86
CA ILE A 97 17.06 -16.63 -35.67
C ILE A 97 18.58 -16.67 -35.85
N ALA A 98 19.33 -16.00 -34.96
CA ALA A 98 20.79 -16.02 -34.97
C ALA A 98 21.34 -17.32 -34.34
N GLY A 99 22.32 -17.93 -34.98
CA GLY A 99 23.14 -19.00 -34.37
C GLY A 99 22.59 -20.43 -34.43
N GLY A 100 21.64 -20.73 -35.30
CA GLY A 100 21.17 -22.10 -35.52
C GLY A 100 22.16 -22.94 -36.30
N ALA A 101 22.50 -24.14 -35.82
CA ALA A 101 23.37 -25.11 -36.53
C ALA A 101 22.73 -25.67 -37.82
N THR A 102 21.44 -25.46 -38.03
CA THR A 102 20.63 -26.04 -39.12
C THR A 102 20.16 -25.00 -40.16
N GLY A 103 20.75 -23.80 -40.19
CA GLY A 103 20.35 -22.74 -41.13
C GLY A 103 19.61 -21.59 -40.45
N GLN A 104 19.48 -20.48 -41.15
CA GLN A 104 18.73 -19.32 -40.71
C GLN A 104 17.22 -19.60 -40.85
N ALA A 105 16.53 -19.71 -39.73
CA ALA A 105 15.08 -19.77 -39.73
C ALA A 105 14.50 -18.35 -39.64
N THR A 106 13.59 -18.02 -40.54
CA THR A 106 12.90 -16.75 -40.60
C THR A 106 11.51 -16.87 -39.96
N ILE A 107 11.12 -15.92 -39.16
CA ILE A 107 9.83 -15.88 -38.47
C ILE A 107 9.09 -14.62 -38.88
N HIS A 108 7.83 -14.75 -39.28
CA HIS A 108 6.95 -13.61 -39.54
C HIS A 108 6.49 -12.94 -38.24
N PRO A 109 6.42 -11.59 -38.17
CA PRO A 109 6.03 -10.85 -36.94
C PRO A 109 4.71 -11.29 -36.31
N SER A 110 3.73 -11.70 -37.15
CA SER A 110 2.42 -12.18 -36.65
C SER A 110 2.48 -13.42 -35.75
N ARG A 111 3.63 -14.13 -35.70
CA ARG A 111 3.84 -15.31 -34.86
C ARG A 111 4.58 -14.97 -33.54
N LEU A 112 4.86 -13.69 -33.36
CA LEU A 112 5.61 -13.20 -32.24
C LEU A 112 4.72 -12.30 -31.35
N THR A 113 4.68 -12.62 -30.09
CA THR A 113 4.17 -11.71 -29.04
C THR A 113 5.36 -10.93 -28.53
N THR A 114 5.48 -9.66 -28.94
CA THR A 114 6.66 -8.85 -28.69
C THR A 114 6.44 -7.94 -27.48
N PHE A 115 7.38 -7.95 -26.55
CA PHE A 115 7.44 -7.05 -25.40
C PHE A 115 8.67 -6.16 -25.52
N TYR A 116 8.50 -4.88 -25.20
CA TYR A 116 9.57 -3.89 -25.19
C TYR A 116 10.00 -3.55 -23.77
N GLY A 117 11.23 -3.07 -23.63
CA GLY A 117 11.73 -2.45 -22.40
C GLY A 117 11.20 -1.04 -22.26
N ASN A 118 12.02 -0.04 -22.54
CA ASN A 118 11.58 1.33 -22.77
C ASN A 118 11.32 1.52 -24.26
N GLU A 119 10.13 1.98 -24.62
CA GLU A 119 9.83 2.29 -26.00
C GLU A 119 10.64 3.50 -26.48
N LEU A 120 11.17 3.39 -27.69
CA LEU A 120 11.85 4.51 -28.34
C LEU A 120 10.83 5.34 -29.10
N PRO A 121 10.96 6.69 -29.07
CA PRO A 121 10.07 7.59 -29.82
C PRO A 121 10.11 7.32 -31.33
N ASP A 122 11.26 6.88 -31.81
CA ASP A 122 11.49 6.54 -33.22
C ASP A 122 12.37 5.30 -33.30
N ARG A 123 11.75 4.18 -33.65
CA ARG A 123 12.42 2.87 -33.71
C ARG A 123 13.35 2.73 -34.92
N ASP A 124 13.17 3.57 -35.95
CA ASP A 124 13.89 3.47 -37.22
C ASP A 124 15.26 4.12 -37.17
N ILE A 125 15.41 5.16 -36.37
CA ILE A 125 16.56 6.06 -36.41
C ILE A 125 17.65 5.66 -35.42
N THR A 126 17.30 5.03 -34.31
CA THR A 126 18.27 4.65 -33.28
C THR A 126 18.85 3.27 -33.53
N SER A 127 19.91 3.23 -34.30
CA SER A 127 20.55 2.04 -34.85
C SER A 127 21.07 0.99 -33.83
N SER A 128 21.13 1.29 -32.54
CA SER A 128 21.60 0.32 -31.53
C SER A 128 20.55 -0.70 -31.10
N ALA A 129 19.26 -0.40 -31.30
CA ALA A 129 18.14 -1.22 -30.86
C ALA A 129 17.17 -1.53 -32.01
N PHE A 130 17.62 -1.58 -33.24
CA PHE A 130 16.86 -1.77 -34.47
C PHE A 130 15.67 -2.73 -34.30
N GLY A 131 14.46 -2.20 -34.41
CA GLY A 131 13.20 -2.93 -34.17
C GLY A 131 12.89 -3.29 -32.73
N TRP A 132 13.71 -2.93 -31.75
CA TRP A 132 13.54 -3.16 -30.33
C TRP A 132 13.55 -1.85 -29.54
N GLY A 133 13.20 -1.89 -28.25
CA GLY A 133 13.32 -0.75 -27.33
C GLY A 133 14.66 -0.74 -26.60
N ASP A 134 14.80 0.19 -25.67
CA ASP A 134 15.95 0.30 -24.77
C ASP A 134 15.76 -0.53 -23.48
N SER A 135 16.90 -0.96 -22.92
CA SER A 135 16.90 -1.56 -21.58
C SER A 135 16.48 -0.52 -20.53
N VAL A 136 15.58 -0.90 -19.63
CA VAL A 136 15.22 -0.04 -18.49
C VAL A 136 16.41 0.28 -17.58
N LEU A 137 17.48 -0.55 -17.64
CA LEU A 137 18.71 -0.33 -16.88
C LEU A 137 19.49 0.90 -17.33
N ILE A 138 19.29 1.38 -18.56
CA ILE A 138 20.01 2.56 -19.07
C ILE A 138 19.68 3.80 -18.21
N ALA A 139 18.40 4.04 -17.93
CA ALA A 139 17.96 5.13 -17.08
C ALA A 139 18.42 4.94 -15.61
N VAL A 140 18.29 3.74 -15.08
CA VAL A 140 18.62 3.42 -13.69
C VAL A 140 20.12 3.45 -13.43
N MET A 141 20.94 3.01 -14.40
CA MET A 141 22.39 2.89 -14.23
C MET A 141 23.07 4.22 -13.90
N SER A 142 22.63 5.32 -14.51
CA SER A 142 23.17 6.66 -14.23
C SER A 142 22.89 7.08 -12.79
N ALA A 143 21.67 6.88 -12.32
CA ALA A 143 21.27 7.22 -10.95
C ALA A 143 22.00 6.37 -9.89
N VAL A 144 22.13 5.06 -10.15
CA VAL A 144 22.88 4.15 -9.26
C VAL A 144 24.35 4.52 -9.19
N LYS A 145 25.00 4.80 -10.31
CA LYS A 145 26.41 5.26 -10.34
C LYS A 145 26.61 6.56 -9.57
N GLN A 146 25.67 7.49 -9.64
CA GLN A 146 25.72 8.73 -8.86
C GLN A 146 25.60 8.44 -7.36
N ALA A 147 24.68 7.57 -6.95
CA ALA A 147 24.52 7.15 -5.56
C ALA A 147 25.78 6.45 -5.03
N GLU A 148 26.36 5.52 -5.79
CA GLU A 148 27.61 4.84 -5.44
C GLU A 148 28.78 5.80 -5.31
N SER A 149 28.91 6.76 -6.25
CA SER A 149 29.96 7.77 -6.20
C SER A 149 29.80 8.69 -4.98
N ALA A 150 28.57 9.09 -4.66
CA ALA A 150 28.28 9.86 -3.46
C ALA A 150 28.66 9.09 -2.18
N LEU A 151 28.29 7.81 -2.10
CA LEU A 151 28.63 6.94 -0.98
C LEU A 151 30.16 6.78 -0.83
N ALA A 152 30.88 6.57 -1.93
CA ALA A 152 32.33 6.49 -1.93
C ALA A 152 33.00 7.80 -1.43
N ASN A 153 32.49 8.95 -1.88
CA ASN A 153 32.95 10.25 -1.42
C ASN A 153 32.65 10.48 0.07
N ILE A 154 31.47 10.09 0.54
CA ILE A 154 31.09 10.16 1.96
C ILE A 154 32.02 9.29 2.79
N ASN A 155 32.32 8.07 2.36
CA ASN A 155 33.27 7.20 3.03
C ASN A 155 34.66 7.84 3.14
N SER A 156 35.16 8.46 2.07
CA SER A 156 36.41 9.24 2.11
C SER A 156 36.34 10.38 3.12
N LEU A 157 35.24 11.16 3.11
CA LEU A 157 35.04 12.26 4.05
C LEU A 157 35.01 11.79 5.51
N ILE A 158 34.48 10.59 5.79
CA ILE A 158 34.48 10.01 7.14
C ILE A 158 35.91 9.76 7.63
N TYR A 159 36.80 9.28 6.75
CA TYR A 159 38.22 9.11 7.10
C TYR A 159 38.94 10.45 7.33
N GLU A 160 38.56 11.50 6.58
CA GLU A 160 39.12 12.85 6.71
C GLU A 160 38.44 13.70 7.79
N ALA A 161 37.33 13.22 8.37
CA ALA A 161 36.47 13.97 9.29
C ALA A 161 37.16 14.42 10.58
N ASN A 162 38.25 13.75 10.94
CA ASN A 162 39.00 14.04 12.13
C ASN A 162 40.44 14.34 11.77
N VAL A 163 40.71 15.52 11.26
CA VAL A 163 42.09 15.95 11.03
C VAL A 163 42.63 16.59 12.29
N ASP A 164 43.66 15.96 12.83
CA ASP A 164 44.42 16.51 13.94
C ASP A 164 45.44 17.52 13.41
N VAL A 165 45.23 18.79 13.74
CA VAL A 165 46.16 19.86 13.38
C VAL A 165 47.05 20.13 14.59
N VAL A 166 48.32 19.84 14.45
CA VAL A 166 49.37 20.17 15.46
C VAL A 166 50.19 21.31 14.90
N SER A 167 50.11 22.46 15.54
CA SER A 167 50.97 23.59 15.22
C SER A 167 52.23 23.57 16.07
N ILE A 168 53.39 23.51 15.45
CA ILE A 168 54.72 23.49 16.10
C ILE A 168 55.40 24.80 15.83
N GLU A 169 55.75 25.53 16.91
CA GLU A 169 56.46 26.81 16.77
C GLU A 169 57.85 26.59 16.14
N GLY A 170 58.22 27.37 15.13
CA GLY A 170 59.49 27.26 14.45
C GLY A 170 59.72 26.00 13.61
N LEU A 171 58.63 25.28 13.20
CA LEU A 171 58.73 24.03 12.43
C LEU A 171 59.60 24.18 11.18
N ALA A 172 59.49 25.30 10.43
CA ALA A 172 60.30 25.55 9.24
C ALA A 172 61.79 25.67 9.55
N GLU A 173 62.15 26.17 10.73
CA GLU A 173 63.55 26.29 11.19
C GLU A 173 64.08 24.93 11.69
N ILE A 174 63.26 24.19 12.40
CA ILE A 174 63.61 22.84 12.85
C ILE A 174 63.90 21.92 11.66
N LEU A 175 63.11 21.97 10.62
CA LEU A 175 63.29 21.17 9.40
C LEU A 175 64.58 21.49 8.62
N LYS A 176 65.16 22.67 8.81
CA LYS A 176 66.44 23.04 8.19
C LYS A 176 67.64 22.51 8.92
N LEU A 177 67.50 22.07 10.17
CA LEU A 177 68.61 21.51 10.97
C LEU A 177 68.89 20.04 10.59
N PRO A 178 70.14 19.61 10.62
CA PRO A 178 70.46 18.18 10.43
C PRO A 178 69.70 17.28 11.43
N GLY A 179 68.95 16.31 10.91
CA GLY A 179 68.11 15.42 11.73
C GLY A 179 66.82 16.08 12.25
N GLY A 180 66.44 17.28 11.79
CA GLY A 180 65.23 17.98 12.21
C GLY A 180 63.94 17.26 11.80
N GLU A 181 63.94 16.68 10.61
CA GLU A 181 62.82 15.89 10.11
C GLU A 181 62.52 14.64 10.98
N ASP A 182 63.58 13.93 11.36
CA ASP A 182 63.46 12.73 12.23
C ASP A 182 62.89 13.11 13.60
N LYS A 183 63.34 14.22 14.19
CA LYS A 183 62.84 14.71 15.48
C LYS A 183 61.34 15.04 15.43
N VAL A 184 60.90 15.68 14.36
CA VAL A 184 59.48 16.01 14.17
C VAL A 184 58.67 14.75 13.95
N ARG A 185 59.20 13.79 13.19
CA ARG A 185 58.55 12.52 12.94
C ARG A 185 58.43 11.68 14.25
N ASP A 186 59.47 11.63 15.05
CA ASP A 186 59.46 10.92 16.32
C ASP A 186 58.52 11.56 17.35
N LEU A 187 58.44 12.90 17.38
CA LEU A 187 57.50 13.63 18.22
C LEU A 187 56.04 13.32 17.82
N LEU A 188 55.74 13.38 16.50
CA LEU A 188 54.40 13.04 16.01
C LEU A 188 54.04 11.58 16.27
N LYS A 189 54.98 10.66 16.10
CA LYS A 189 54.80 9.24 16.36
C LYS A 189 54.53 8.97 17.86
N MET A 190 55.33 9.59 18.73
CA MET A 190 55.13 9.50 20.19
C MET A 190 53.73 10.05 20.59
N ASN A 191 53.32 11.16 20.01
CA ASN A 191 52.01 11.75 20.29
C ASN A 191 50.85 10.89 19.75
N LEU A 192 50.98 10.27 18.57
CA LEU A 192 50.00 9.34 18.03
C LEU A 192 49.87 8.09 18.89
N ASP A 193 51.00 7.53 19.36
CA ASP A 193 51.01 6.38 20.24
C ASP A 193 50.41 6.70 21.61
N ALA A 194 50.72 7.85 22.19
CA ALA A 194 50.16 8.32 23.45
C ALA A 194 48.64 8.55 23.33
N LYS A 195 48.20 9.15 22.21
CA LYS A 195 46.79 9.39 21.93
C LYS A 195 46.04 8.08 21.76
N SER A 196 46.60 7.09 21.06
CA SER A 196 46.01 5.78 20.83
C SER A 196 45.87 4.97 22.10
N ASN A 197 46.95 4.85 22.90
CA ASN A 197 47.05 3.96 24.04
C ASN A 197 46.61 4.59 25.37
N LEU A 198 46.94 5.86 25.59
CA LEU A 198 46.73 6.56 26.85
C LEU A 198 45.59 7.59 26.78
N ARG A 199 45.05 7.83 25.60
CA ARG A 199 44.04 8.91 25.31
C ARG A 199 44.53 10.28 25.79
N ALA A 200 45.83 10.49 25.82
CA ALA A 200 46.48 11.72 26.24
C ALA A 200 47.35 12.28 25.10
N LEU A 201 47.35 13.58 24.91
CA LEU A 201 48.22 14.27 23.98
C LEU A 201 49.19 15.12 24.79
N VAL A 202 50.48 14.93 24.57
CA VAL A 202 51.53 15.70 25.24
C VAL A 202 52.06 16.75 24.26
N LEU A 203 51.88 18.02 24.63
CA LEU A 203 52.33 19.16 23.82
C LEU A 203 53.28 20.04 24.63
N ASP A 204 54.25 20.68 23.96
CA ASP A 204 55.01 21.80 24.56
C ASP A 204 54.04 22.98 24.76
N ALA A 205 54.34 23.83 25.75
CA ALA A 205 53.54 25.00 26.12
C ALA A 205 53.25 25.96 24.98
N LYS A 206 54.11 25.95 23.96
CA LYS A 206 53.99 26.82 22.76
C LYS A 206 53.31 26.11 21.58
N ASN A 207 53.09 24.83 21.62
CA ASN A 207 52.44 24.08 20.56
C ASN A 207 50.92 24.09 20.78
N THR A 208 50.15 24.20 19.72
CA THR A 208 48.72 24.14 19.79
C THR A 208 48.17 22.94 19.04
N TYR A 209 47.16 22.34 19.60
CA TYR A 209 46.41 21.24 18.99
C TYR A 209 44.95 21.67 18.75
N GLN A 210 44.49 21.43 17.56
CA GLN A 210 43.10 21.63 17.19
C GLN A 210 42.59 20.37 16.48
N ARG A 211 41.48 19.84 16.95
CA ARG A 211 40.77 18.83 16.21
C ARG A 211 39.65 19.48 15.41
N LYS A 212 39.80 19.47 14.10
CA LYS A 212 38.76 19.91 13.18
C LYS A 212 37.80 18.73 12.97
N ALA A 213 36.60 18.83 13.53
CA ALA A 213 35.55 17.85 13.32
C ALA A 213 34.56 18.40 12.29
N VAL A 214 34.20 17.59 11.31
CA VAL A 214 33.16 17.91 10.33
C VAL A 214 31.83 17.32 10.84
N SER A 215 30.76 18.11 10.75
CA SER A 215 29.42 17.62 11.08
C SER A 215 28.85 16.80 9.92
N PHE A 216 28.38 15.61 10.21
CA PHE A 216 27.73 14.70 9.26
C PHE A 216 26.22 14.66 9.39
N ALA A 217 25.62 15.62 10.10
CA ALA A 217 24.18 15.61 10.41
C ALA A 217 23.27 15.61 9.16
N SER A 218 23.73 16.18 8.05
CA SER A 218 22.96 16.25 6.80
C SER A 218 23.26 15.12 5.81
N LEU A 219 24.21 14.21 6.11
CA LEU A 219 24.56 13.12 5.18
C LEU A 219 23.45 12.09 4.99
N PRO A 220 22.69 11.66 6.02
CA PRO A 220 21.56 10.77 5.82
C PRO A 220 20.52 11.34 4.85
N ASP A 221 20.16 12.62 5.01
CA ASP A 221 19.19 13.28 4.12
C ASP A 221 19.70 13.34 2.68
N LEU A 222 21.01 13.55 2.51
CA LEU A 222 21.62 13.56 1.18
C LEU A 222 21.59 12.17 0.54
N MET A 223 21.91 11.12 1.29
CA MET A 223 21.83 9.74 0.81
C MET A 223 20.40 9.37 0.41
N ASP A 224 19.41 9.71 1.25
CA ASP A 224 18.00 9.48 0.95
C ASP A 224 17.57 10.16 -0.37
N ARG A 225 18.13 11.33 -0.70
CA ARG A 225 17.88 12.00 -1.99
C ARG A 225 18.44 11.24 -3.18
N PHE A 226 19.65 10.66 -3.05
CA PHE A 226 20.20 9.82 -4.12
C PHE A 226 19.40 8.52 -4.29
N ASP A 227 18.97 7.92 -3.20
CA ASP A 227 18.14 6.71 -3.23
C ASP A 227 16.76 6.99 -3.83
N GLN A 228 16.14 8.14 -3.49
CA GLN A 228 14.90 8.60 -4.12
C GLN A 228 15.08 8.82 -5.63
N HIS A 229 16.22 9.38 -6.06
CA HIS A 229 16.52 9.56 -7.48
C HIS A 229 16.68 8.22 -8.20
N ALA A 230 17.35 7.24 -7.57
CA ALA A 230 17.48 5.89 -8.12
C ALA A 230 16.12 5.16 -8.21
N ALA A 231 15.28 5.28 -7.18
CA ALA A 231 13.93 4.72 -7.17
C ALA A 231 13.04 5.38 -8.25
N GLY A 232 13.11 6.71 -8.40
CA GLY A 232 12.43 7.45 -9.46
C GLY A 232 12.88 7.05 -10.86
N ALA A 233 14.19 6.85 -11.07
CA ALA A 233 14.72 6.37 -12.34
C ALA A 233 14.29 4.93 -12.68
N ALA A 234 14.06 4.09 -11.66
CA ALA A 234 13.51 2.74 -11.79
C ALA A 234 11.99 2.74 -11.95
N ASP A 235 11.34 3.88 -11.66
CA ASP A 235 9.90 4.07 -11.63
C ASP A 235 9.20 3.09 -10.67
N ILE A 236 9.82 2.91 -9.52
CA ILE A 236 9.34 2.08 -8.41
C ILE A 236 9.35 2.94 -7.15
N PRO A 237 8.25 3.03 -6.38
CA PRO A 237 8.24 3.79 -5.14
C PRO A 237 9.36 3.37 -4.19
N MET A 238 9.96 4.35 -3.50
CA MET A 238 11.05 4.15 -2.56
C MET A 238 10.72 3.12 -1.48
N THR A 239 9.47 3.15 -1.00
CA THR A 239 8.92 2.21 -0.01
C THR A 239 8.99 0.76 -0.49
N ARG A 240 8.81 0.52 -1.79
CA ARG A 240 8.85 -0.81 -2.40
C ARG A 240 10.25 -1.19 -2.89
N PHE A 241 11.00 -0.23 -3.43
CA PHE A 241 12.32 -0.47 -4.01
C PHE A 241 13.39 -0.70 -2.94
N MET A 242 13.42 0.13 -1.89
CA MET A 242 14.39 0.05 -0.80
C MET A 242 13.82 -0.57 0.47
N GLY A 243 12.51 -0.84 0.54
CA GLY A 243 11.86 -1.35 1.76
C GLY A 243 11.83 -0.34 2.91
N MET A 244 11.97 0.95 2.60
CA MET A 244 11.96 2.02 3.59
C MET A 244 10.54 2.37 4.01
N SER A 245 10.37 2.76 5.27
CA SER A 245 9.10 3.31 5.72
C SER A 245 8.79 4.62 5.02
N PRO A 246 7.51 4.90 4.67
CA PRO A 246 7.14 6.16 4.06
C PRO A 246 7.51 7.33 4.97
N GLY A 247 8.06 8.42 4.40
CA GLY A 247 8.39 9.64 5.15
C GLY A 247 7.15 10.50 5.37
N GLY A 248 7.05 11.14 6.55
CA GLY A 248 5.97 12.07 6.89
C GLY A 248 5.04 11.58 8.00
N MET A 249 4.37 12.52 8.67
CA MET A 249 3.64 12.29 9.93
C MET A 249 2.39 11.40 9.78
N ASN A 250 1.86 11.23 8.56
CA ASN A 250 0.66 10.43 8.26
C ASN A 250 0.86 9.55 7.01
N SER A 251 2.08 9.22 6.63
CA SER A 251 2.33 8.45 5.43
C SER A 251 2.18 6.96 5.70
N THR A 252 1.08 6.39 5.28
CA THR A 252 0.84 4.93 5.28
C THR A 252 1.57 4.22 4.13
N GLY A 253 2.11 4.98 3.16
CA GLY A 253 2.63 4.44 1.89
C GLY A 253 1.54 3.95 0.94
N GLU A 254 0.29 4.12 1.29
CA GLU A 254 -0.86 3.66 0.51
C GLU A 254 -0.99 4.42 -0.82
N SER A 255 -0.78 5.73 -0.80
CA SER A 255 -0.77 6.56 -2.01
C SER A 255 0.32 6.14 -3.00
N ASP A 256 1.52 5.81 -2.49
CA ASP A 256 2.64 5.33 -3.31
C ASP A 256 2.32 3.98 -3.96
N LEU A 257 1.72 3.07 -3.19
CA LEU A 257 1.29 1.77 -3.70
C LEU A 257 0.16 1.92 -4.73
N ARG A 258 -0.79 2.82 -4.49
CA ARG A 258 -1.88 3.09 -5.44
C ARG A 258 -1.34 3.62 -6.77
N ASN A 259 -0.50 4.65 -6.75
CA ASN A 259 0.15 5.17 -7.96
C ASN A 259 0.96 4.08 -8.70
N TYR A 260 1.65 3.21 -7.95
CA TYR A 260 2.39 2.11 -8.53
C TYR A 260 1.47 1.07 -9.20
N TYR A 261 0.35 0.73 -8.57
CA TYR A 261 -0.63 -0.20 -9.14
C TYR A 261 -1.35 0.40 -10.34
N ASP A 262 -1.67 1.69 -10.33
CA ASP A 262 -2.27 2.40 -11.48
C ASP A 262 -1.32 2.33 -12.69
N ARG A 263 -0.02 2.52 -12.46
CA ARG A 263 0.98 2.35 -13.51
C ARG A 263 1.07 0.90 -14.01
N VAL A 264 1.08 -0.10 -13.12
CA VAL A 264 1.10 -1.52 -13.52
C VAL A 264 -0.17 -1.85 -14.32
N SER A 265 -1.34 -1.35 -13.90
CA SER A 265 -2.61 -1.52 -14.61
C SER A 265 -2.58 -0.87 -15.99
N ALA A 266 -2.02 0.33 -16.12
CA ALA A 266 -1.82 0.98 -17.41
C ALA A 266 -0.92 0.13 -18.33
N GLY A 267 0.18 -0.42 -17.81
CA GLY A 267 1.05 -1.33 -18.55
C GLY A 267 0.36 -2.63 -18.96
N GLN A 268 -0.51 -3.18 -18.11
CA GLN A 268 -1.34 -4.34 -18.48
C GLN A 268 -2.29 -4.03 -19.63
N THR A 269 -2.99 -2.90 -19.56
CA THR A 269 -4.02 -2.54 -20.54
C THR A 269 -3.44 -2.01 -21.85
N LEU A 270 -2.43 -1.14 -21.79
CA LEU A 270 -1.91 -0.41 -22.95
C LEU A 270 -0.75 -1.13 -23.65
N GLU A 271 0.05 -1.93 -22.93
CA GLU A 271 1.20 -2.62 -23.48
C GLU A 271 0.96 -4.12 -23.65
N MET A 272 0.59 -4.80 -22.55
CA MET A 272 0.46 -6.27 -22.55
C MET A 272 -0.77 -6.75 -23.31
N GLY A 273 -1.93 -6.13 -23.11
CA GLY A 273 -3.17 -6.53 -23.79
C GLY A 273 -3.01 -6.54 -25.30
N PRO A 274 -2.62 -5.42 -25.94
CA PRO A 274 -2.39 -5.39 -27.40
C PRO A 274 -1.31 -6.37 -27.88
N ALA A 275 -0.21 -6.51 -27.15
CA ALA A 275 0.87 -7.43 -27.51
C ALA A 275 0.42 -8.90 -27.48
N MET A 276 -0.43 -9.26 -26.53
CA MET A 276 -0.90 -10.65 -26.35
C MET A 276 -2.10 -11.01 -27.22
N MET A 277 -2.83 -10.06 -27.76
CA MET A 277 -4.12 -10.26 -28.42
C MET A 277 -4.14 -11.43 -29.43
N ARG A 278 -3.10 -11.59 -30.26
CA ARG A 278 -3.01 -12.69 -31.23
C ARG A 278 -2.71 -14.03 -30.57
N LEU A 279 -1.85 -14.03 -29.56
CA LEU A 279 -1.55 -15.24 -28.80
C LEU A 279 -2.79 -15.70 -28.02
N ASP A 280 -3.53 -14.77 -27.43
CA ASP A 280 -4.76 -15.08 -26.69
C ASP A 280 -5.83 -15.68 -27.62
N GLU A 281 -6.01 -15.13 -28.83
CA GLU A 281 -6.91 -15.71 -29.81
C GLU A 281 -6.48 -17.12 -30.23
N ALA A 282 -5.18 -17.31 -30.45
CA ALA A 282 -4.63 -18.62 -30.79
C ALA A 282 -4.80 -19.62 -29.63
N LEU A 283 -4.62 -19.19 -28.39
CA LEU A 283 -4.82 -20.01 -27.18
C LEU A 283 -6.28 -20.44 -27.01
N ILE A 284 -7.22 -19.52 -27.21
CA ILE A 284 -8.65 -19.84 -27.14
C ILE A 284 -9.00 -20.91 -28.18
N ARG A 285 -8.54 -20.74 -29.43
CA ARG A 285 -8.77 -21.74 -30.50
C ARG A 285 -8.08 -23.05 -30.21
N SER A 286 -6.85 -23.01 -29.69
CA SER A 286 -6.10 -24.22 -29.35
C SER A 286 -6.77 -25.00 -28.21
N GLY A 287 -7.34 -24.32 -27.24
CA GLY A 287 -8.07 -24.94 -26.11
C GLY A 287 -9.45 -25.47 -26.51
N THR A 288 -10.25 -24.65 -27.19
CA THR A 288 -11.67 -24.96 -27.45
C THR A 288 -11.97 -25.48 -28.86
N GLY A 289 -11.05 -25.28 -29.83
CA GLY A 289 -11.23 -25.62 -31.24
C GLY A 289 -11.92 -24.53 -32.06
N ALA A 290 -12.48 -23.49 -31.43
CA ALA A 290 -13.20 -22.40 -32.09
C ALA A 290 -12.96 -21.08 -31.37
N ARG A 291 -13.28 -19.95 -32.03
CA ARG A 291 -13.27 -18.62 -31.39
C ARG A 291 -14.69 -18.24 -31.02
N ASP A 292 -14.97 -18.20 -29.74
CA ASP A 292 -16.19 -17.58 -29.22
C ASP A 292 -15.87 -16.10 -28.91
N PRO A 293 -16.56 -15.13 -29.56
CA PRO A 293 -16.34 -13.71 -29.30
C PRO A 293 -16.64 -13.28 -27.86
N GLY A 294 -17.49 -14.03 -27.15
CA GLY A 294 -17.82 -13.76 -25.75
C GLY A 294 -16.70 -14.09 -24.78
N ILE A 295 -15.70 -14.89 -25.20
CA ILE A 295 -14.56 -15.23 -24.36
C ILE A 295 -13.54 -14.09 -24.38
N HIS A 296 -13.34 -13.48 -23.22
CA HIS A 296 -12.31 -12.48 -22.97
C HIS A 296 -11.76 -12.68 -21.55
N TYR A 297 -10.71 -11.96 -21.22
CA TYR A 297 -10.20 -11.94 -19.86
C TYR A 297 -10.14 -10.50 -19.33
N ASP A 298 -10.31 -10.37 -18.04
CA ASP A 298 -10.06 -9.15 -17.31
C ASP A 298 -8.84 -9.32 -16.41
N TRP A 299 -8.09 -8.25 -16.21
CA TRP A 299 -6.99 -8.26 -15.26
C TRP A 299 -7.50 -8.29 -13.84
N ASN A 300 -6.96 -9.18 -13.03
CA ASN A 300 -7.30 -9.19 -11.61
C ASN A 300 -6.91 -7.85 -10.96
N PRO A 301 -7.74 -7.32 -10.05
CA PRO A 301 -7.39 -6.13 -9.30
C PRO A 301 -6.04 -6.28 -8.60
N LEU A 302 -5.16 -5.30 -8.79
CA LEU A 302 -3.83 -5.29 -8.15
C LEU A 302 -3.92 -4.92 -6.67
N TRP A 303 -4.91 -4.10 -6.33
CA TRP A 303 -5.25 -3.78 -4.96
C TRP A 303 -6.13 -4.90 -4.39
N GLN A 304 -5.60 -5.64 -3.45
CA GLN A 304 -6.38 -6.62 -2.72
C GLN A 304 -7.00 -5.93 -1.49
N LEU A 305 -8.31 -5.81 -1.52
CA LEU A 305 -9.07 -5.36 -0.37
C LEU A 305 -8.90 -6.36 0.79
N SER A 306 -8.84 -5.84 2.01
CA SER A 306 -8.90 -6.73 3.19
C SER A 306 -10.24 -7.47 3.23
N GLU A 307 -10.28 -8.61 3.91
CA GLU A 307 -11.54 -9.36 4.08
C GLU A 307 -12.63 -8.51 4.75
N THR A 308 -12.23 -7.59 5.62
CA THR A 308 -13.12 -6.63 6.27
C THR A 308 -13.69 -5.62 5.27
N ASP A 309 -12.84 -5.10 4.37
CA ASP A 309 -13.29 -4.15 3.33
C ASP A 309 -14.23 -4.83 2.34
N LYS A 310 -13.92 -6.07 1.94
CA LYS A 310 -14.81 -6.87 1.08
C LYS A 310 -16.18 -7.08 1.73
N ALA A 311 -16.22 -7.46 3.01
CA ALA A 311 -17.46 -7.63 3.75
C ALA A 311 -18.25 -6.33 3.86
N THR A 312 -17.57 -5.20 4.05
CA THR A 312 -18.20 -3.87 4.12
C THR A 312 -18.77 -3.46 2.76
N ILE A 313 -18.02 -3.66 1.68
CA ILE A 313 -18.48 -3.37 0.31
C ILE A 313 -19.68 -4.25 -0.03
N PHE A 314 -19.61 -5.55 0.27
CA PHE A 314 -20.71 -6.49 0.07
C PHE A 314 -21.98 -6.03 0.79
N LYS A 315 -21.85 -5.68 2.09
CA LYS A 315 -22.98 -5.17 2.87
C LYS A 315 -23.57 -3.91 2.25
N THR A 316 -22.73 -2.96 1.84
CA THR A 316 -23.16 -1.70 1.23
C THR A 316 -23.89 -1.93 -0.10
N LYS A 317 -23.39 -2.85 -0.94
CA LYS A 317 -24.04 -3.25 -2.20
C LYS A 317 -25.39 -3.94 -1.93
N ALA A 318 -25.45 -4.84 -0.94
CA ALA A 318 -26.69 -5.52 -0.57
C ALA A 318 -27.75 -4.56 -0.01
N ASP A 319 -27.33 -3.56 0.79
CA ASP A 319 -28.22 -2.51 1.30
C ASP A 319 -28.71 -1.58 0.19
N ALA A 320 -27.85 -1.24 -0.76
CA ALA A 320 -28.21 -0.48 -1.95
C ALA A 320 -29.23 -1.24 -2.83
N ALA A 321 -28.98 -2.53 -3.08
CA ALA A 321 -29.89 -3.40 -3.83
C ALA A 321 -31.27 -3.50 -3.15
N ARG A 322 -31.30 -3.64 -1.83
CA ARG A 322 -32.54 -3.64 -1.04
C ARG A 322 -33.29 -2.32 -1.16
N THR A 323 -32.59 -1.20 -1.16
CA THR A 323 -33.18 0.13 -1.33
C THR A 323 -33.78 0.31 -2.73
N ILE A 324 -33.07 -0.15 -3.77
CA ILE A 324 -33.53 -0.11 -5.16
C ILE A 324 -34.77 -1.00 -5.37
N ALA A 325 -34.79 -2.18 -4.71
CA ALA A 325 -35.92 -3.10 -4.73
C ALA A 325 -37.19 -2.58 -4.02
N GLY A 326 -37.10 -1.45 -3.28
CA GLY A 326 -38.25 -0.85 -2.60
C GLY A 326 -38.73 -1.61 -1.38
N THR A 327 -37.91 -2.46 -0.76
CA THR A 327 -38.30 -3.21 0.44
C THR A 327 -38.39 -2.31 1.67
N GLY A 328 -39.58 -2.15 2.24
CA GLY A 328 -39.77 -1.57 3.57
C GLY A 328 -40.53 -0.26 3.61
N GLY A 329 -41.31 0.11 2.61
CA GLY A 329 -42.12 1.32 2.66
C GLY A 329 -42.85 1.63 1.36
N THR A 330 -43.44 2.77 1.29
CA THR A 330 -44.30 3.28 0.21
C THR A 330 -43.56 3.63 -1.12
N SER A 331 -42.33 3.14 -1.31
CA SER A 331 -41.55 3.44 -2.53
C SER A 331 -41.74 2.35 -3.56
N GLU A 332 -42.16 2.72 -4.77
CA GLU A 332 -42.17 1.81 -5.91
C GLU A 332 -40.73 1.42 -6.26
N PRO A 333 -40.48 0.13 -6.66
CA PRO A 333 -39.14 -0.31 -7.07
C PRO A 333 -38.68 0.51 -8.28
N LEU A 334 -37.44 0.97 -8.27
CA LEU A 334 -36.86 1.79 -9.34
C LEU A 334 -36.61 0.99 -10.63
N MET A 335 -36.59 -0.35 -10.55
CA MET A 335 -36.42 -1.26 -11.68
C MET A 335 -37.09 -2.60 -11.39
N PRO A 336 -37.35 -3.46 -12.40
CA PRO A 336 -37.84 -4.82 -12.17
C PRO A 336 -36.93 -5.61 -11.24
N ILE A 337 -37.51 -6.34 -10.29
CA ILE A 337 -36.78 -7.12 -9.28
C ILE A 337 -35.94 -8.21 -9.94
N GLU A 338 -36.42 -8.79 -11.04
CA GLU A 338 -35.73 -9.80 -11.83
C GLU A 338 -34.41 -9.25 -12.42
N ALA A 339 -34.48 -8.05 -12.99
CA ALA A 339 -33.29 -7.38 -13.55
C ALA A 339 -32.26 -7.03 -12.47
N LEU A 340 -32.72 -6.62 -11.28
CA LEU A 340 -31.86 -6.33 -10.13
C LEU A 340 -31.24 -7.62 -9.59
N SER A 341 -32.02 -8.71 -9.48
CA SER A 341 -31.56 -10.03 -9.06
C SER A 341 -30.48 -10.56 -10.01
N ASP A 342 -30.70 -10.49 -11.31
CA ASP A 342 -29.74 -10.94 -12.31
C ASP A 342 -28.44 -10.12 -12.24
N ALA A 343 -28.53 -8.81 -12.12
CA ALA A 343 -27.37 -7.94 -11.98
C ALA A 343 -26.57 -8.25 -10.71
N LEU A 344 -27.26 -8.45 -9.59
CA LEU A 344 -26.64 -8.74 -8.31
C LEU A 344 -25.96 -10.13 -8.31
N VAL A 345 -26.63 -11.14 -8.84
CA VAL A 345 -26.06 -12.51 -8.95
C VAL A 345 -24.82 -12.50 -9.83
N ASN A 346 -24.87 -11.82 -10.98
CA ASN A 346 -23.72 -11.71 -11.86
C ASN A 346 -22.55 -11.00 -11.17
N GLU A 347 -22.81 -9.91 -10.44
CA GLU A 347 -21.77 -9.19 -9.69
C GLU A 347 -21.15 -10.03 -8.58
N LEU A 348 -21.96 -10.82 -7.85
CA LEU A 348 -21.48 -11.72 -6.79
C LEU A 348 -20.62 -12.87 -7.33
N ILE A 349 -20.93 -13.34 -8.53
CA ILE A 349 -20.12 -14.34 -9.24
C ILE A 349 -18.79 -13.72 -9.68
N GLU A 350 -18.83 -12.51 -10.27
CA GLU A 350 -17.65 -11.80 -10.74
C GLU A 350 -16.69 -11.42 -9.60
N ASP A 351 -17.23 -10.90 -8.49
CA ASP A 351 -16.44 -10.54 -7.32
C ASP A 351 -15.87 -11.76 -6.56
N GLY A 352 -16.36 -12.97 -6.86
CA GLY A 352 -16.00 -14.20 -6.13
C GLY A 352 -16.43 -14.18 -4.66
N SER A 353 -17.37 -13.31 -4.29
CA SER A 353 -17.81 -13.13 -2.90
C SER A 353 -18.53 -14.38 -2.33
N LEU A 354 -19.18 -15.14 -3.22
CA LEU A 354 -19.84 -16.39 -2.87
C LEU A 354 -19.30 -17.53 -3.75
N ALA A 355 -18.27 -18.20 -3.27
CA ALA A 355 -17.69 -19.34 -3.97
C ALA A 355 -18.72 -20.44 -4.22
N GLY A 356 -18.93 -20.84 -5.47
CA GLY A 356 -19.88 -21.88 -5.87
C GLY A 356 -21.30 -21.37 -6.19
N LEU A 357 -21.55 -20.06 -6.10
CA LEU A 357 -22.85 -19.48 -6.46
C LEU A 357 -23.23 -19.79 -7.92
N GLU A 358 -22.28 -19.73 -8.86
CA GLU A 358 -22.51 -20.04 -10.26
C GLU A 358 -23.02 -21.48 -10.45
N LYS A 359 -22.36 -22.46 -9.82
CA LYS A 359 -22.80 -23.87 -9.87
C LYS A 359 -24.17 -24.07 -9.20
N ALA A 360 -24.43 -23.36 -8.10
CA ALA A 360 -25.72 -23.43 -7.43
C ALA A 360 -26.85 -22.84 -8.30
N VAL A 361 -26.59 -21.73 -8.99
CA VAL A 361 -27.56 -21.13 -9.92
C VAL A 361 -27.80 -22.02 -11.14
N GLU A 362 -26.75 -22.71 -11.65
CA GLU A 362 -26.92 -23.70 -12.74
C GLU A 362 -27.71 -24.93 -12.29
N GLU A 363 -27.52 -25.39 -11.04
CA GLU A 363 -28.18 -26.59 -10.52
C GLU A 363 -29.64 -26.33 -10.11
N TYR A 364 -29.92 -25.17 -9.50
CA TYR A 364 -31.24 -24.85 -8.94
C TYR A 364 -32.05 -23.88 -9.79
N GLY A 365 -31.47 -23.29 -10.84
CA GLY A 365 -32.07 -22.25 -11.64
C GLY A 365 -32.13 -20.89 -10.94
N LYS A 366 -32.43 -19.84 -11.70
CA LYS A 366 -32.75 -18.53 -11.12
C LYS A 366 -34.22 -18.51 -10.67
N LEU A 367 -34.51 -17.73 -9.64
CA LEU A 367 -35.89 -17.61 -9.12
C LEU A 367 -36.88 -17.15 -10.21
N SER A 368 -36.42 -16.35 -11.19
CA SER A 368 -37.18 -15.90 -12.36
C SER A 368 -37.44 -16.99 -13.41
N GLU A 369 -36.74 -18.13 -13.35
CA GLU A 369 -36.89 -19.25 -14.28
C GLU A 369 -37.72 -20.40 -13.69
N GLN A 370 -38.07 -20.31 -12.39
CA GLN A 370 -38.98 -21.25 -11.73
C GLN A 370 -40.40 -20.81 -12.03
N ASP A 371 -40.90 -21.19 -13.21
CA ASP A 371 -42.26 -20.90 -13.64
C ASP A 371 -43.32 -21.54 -12.72
N ASP A 372 -44.36 -20.79 -12.52
CA ASP A 372 -45.76 -20.91 -12.12
C ASP A 372 -46.42 -22.35 -12.00
N GLU A 373 -45.70 -23.45 -11.96
CA GLU A 373 -46.29 -24.77 -11.77
C GLU A 373 -46.67 -25.09 -10.30
N GLY A 374 -46.50 -24.13 -9.39
CA GLY A 374 -46.64 -24.37 -7.93
C GLY A 374 -47.65 -23.54 -7.16
N GLU A 375 -48.47 -22.69 -7.80
CA GLU A 375 -49.42 -21.86 -7.01
C GLU A 375 -50.51 -22.63 -6.30
N ASP A 376 -50.83 -23.87 -6.69
CA ASP A 376 -51.93 -24.63 -6.06
C ASP A 376 -51.49 -25.58 -4.89
N GLU A 377 -50.21 -25.88 -4.72
CA GLU A 377 -49.74 -26.72 -3.59
C GLU A 377 -49.13 -25.93 -2.43
N ALA A 378 -48.66 -24.71 -2.65
CA ALA A 378 -48.07 -23.87 -1.60
C ALA A 378 -49.09 -23.30 -0.61
N ALA A 379 -50.38 -23.32 -0.95
CA ALA A 379 -51.45 -22.87 -0.05
C ALA A 379 -51.80 -23.81 1.09
N ALA A 380 -51.29 -25.04 1.06
CA ALA A 380 -51.62 -26.08 2.05
C ALA A 380 -50.60 -26.28 3.19
N ILE A 381 -49.44 -25.65 3.14
CA ILE A 381 -48.35 -25.78 4.15
C ILE A 381 -47.83 -24.38 4.60
N ALA A 382 -48.73 -23.42 4.69
CA ALA A 382 -48.38 -22.21 5.44
C ALA A 382 -48.49 -22.53 6.94
N PRO A 383 -47.44 -22.41 7.74
CA PRO A 383 -47.59 -22.40 9.18
C PRO A 383 -48.58 -21.28 9.54
N PRO A 384 -49.42 -21.45 10.58
CA PRO A 384 -50.43 -20.47 10.94
C PRO A 384 -49.73 -19.11 11.06
N ALA A 385 -50.23 -18.14 10.33
CA ALA A 385 -49.75 -16.78 10.36
C ALA A 385 -49.71 -16.34 11.84
N LEU A 386 -48.50 -16.24 12.37
CA LEU A 386 -48.27 -15.49 13.58
C LEU A 386 -48.67 -14.07 13.22
N GLN A 387 -49.81 -13.63 13.75
CA GLN A 387 -50.16 -12.22 13.69
C GLN A 387 -48.97 -11.44 14.21
N PRO A 388 -48.44 -10.46 13.48
CA PRO A 388 -47.41 -9.61 14.02
C PRO A 388 -48.04 -8.88 15.21
N ASN A 389 -47.66 -9.30 16.43
CA ASN A 389 -47.72 -8.32 17.51
C ASN A 389 -46.93 -7.12 17.02
N PRO A 390 -47.43 -5.90 17.12
CA PRO A 390 -46.65 -4.73 16.88
C PRO A 390 -45.52 -4.76 17.94
N ILE A 391 -44.39 -5.33 17.57
CA ILE A 391 -43.12 -5.02 18.24
C ILE A 391 -42.86 -3.58 17.83
N GLU A 392 -43.18 -2.66 18.73
CA GLU A 392 -42.63 -1.31 18.68
C GLU A 392 -41.12 -1.51 18.60
N THR A 393 -40.57 -1.35 17.41
CA THR A 393 -39.12 -1.27 17.19
C THR A 393 -38.67 0.08 17.71
N GLN A 394 -38.44 0.18 19.02
CA GLN A 394 -37.84 1.34 19.67
C GLN A 394 -36.30 1.33 19.62
N ASP A 395 -35.69 0.48 18.85
CA ASP A 395 -34.25 0.18 19.00
C ASP A 395 -33.31 1.01 18.15
N ALA A 396 -33.76 1.97 17.39
CA ALA A 396 -32.87 2.80 16.57
C ALA A 396 -33.18 4.32 16.60
N ALA A 397 -33.82 4.80 17.66
CA ALA A 397 -33.99 6.25 17.81
C ALA A 397 -32.60 6.88 18.07
N PRO A 398 -32.21 7.91 17.30
CA PRO A 398 -30.97 8.63 17.55
C PRO A 398 -30.94 9.14 18.99
N ARG A 399 -29.79 8.98 19.67
CA ARG A 399 -29.57 9.38 21.07
C ARG A 399 -28.33 10.23 21.19
N THR A 400 -28.22 11.03 22.24
CA THR A 400 -26.98 11.73 22.55
C THR A 400 -25.87 10.72 22.81
N LEU A 401 -24.61 11.07 22.51
CA LEU A 401 -23.50 10.13 22.58
C LEU A 401 -22.37 10.66 23.44
N TYR A 402 -21.96 9.86 24.41
CA TYR A 402 -20.75 10.04 25.18
C TYR A 402 -19.89 8.78 25.12
N VAL A 403 -18.66 8.90 24.61
CA VAL A 403 -17.70 7.78 24.48
C VAL A 403 -16.47 8.09 25.29
N GLN A 404 -16.13 7.20 26.22
CA GLN A 404 -14.97 7.33 27.09
C GLN A 404 -14.23 6.00 27.30
N ARG A 405 -12.99 6.08 27.77
CA ARG A 405 -12.21 4.93 28.27
C ARG A 405 -11.70 5.21 29.67
N LYS A 406 -11.95 4.30 30.60
CA LYS A 406 -11.46 4.40 31.99
C LYS A 406 -9.96 4.17 32.06
N LEU A 407 -9.27 4.90 32.93
CA LEU A 407 -7.84 4.73 33.19
C LEU A 407 -7.62 3.55 34.15
N LEU A 408 -7.05 2.44 33.66
CA LEU A 408 -6.87 1.21 34.43
C LEU A 408 -5.73 1.28 35.46
N ASN A 409 -4.70 2.08 35.20
CA ASN A 409 -3.60 2.30 36.14
C ASN A 409 -3.77 3.60 36.96
N ALA A 410 -5.00 3.88 37.38
CA ALA A 410 -5.40 5.07 38.12
C ALA A 410 -4.59 5.28 39.39
N ALA A 411 -4.27 4.24 40.15
CA ALA A 411 -3.50 4.32 41.39
C ALA A 411 -2.11 4.95 41.21
N GLU A 412 -1.40 4.57 40.13
CA GLU A 412 -0.09 5.15 39.78
C GLU A 412 -0.22 6.64 39.43
N PHE A 413 -1.29 6.99 38.69
CA PHE A 413 -1.58 8.34 38.26
C PHE A 413 -1.93 9.24 39.45
N ILE A 414 -2.81 8.81 40.36
CA ILE A 414 -3.18 9.53 41.59
C ILE A 414 -1.96 9.71 42.49
N SER A 415 -1.14 8.70 42.66
CA SER A 415 0.08 8.77 43.47
C SER A 415 1.05 9.83 42.91
N TRP A 416 1.20 9.91 41.60
CA TRP A 416 1.96 10.98 40.96
C TRP A 416 1.32 12.36 41.22
N ALA A 417 0.00 12.53 41.04
CA ALA A 417 -0.68 13.79 41.22
C ALA A 417 -0.47 14.32 42.67
N LYS A 418 -0.65 13.47 43.67
CA LYS A 418 -0.39 13.80 45.06
C LYS A 418 1.08 14.18 45.31
N ALA A 419 2.02 13.53 44.67
CA ALA A 419 3.45 13.88 44.77
C ALA A 419 3.78 15.23 44.09
N GLN A 420 2.98 15.69 43.12
CA GLN A 420 3.09 17.01 42.50
C GLN A 420 2.38 18.14 43.29
N GLY A 421 1.71 17.83 44.40
CA GLY A 421 1.08 18.80 45.26
C GLY A 421 -0.41 19.04 45.00
N PHE A 422 -1.09 18.15 44.28
CA PHE A 422 -2.55 18.18 44.16
C PHE A 422 -3.18 17.67 45.47
N ASP A 423 -3.89 18.53 46.16
CA ASP A 423 -4.56 18.20 47.45
C ASP A 423 -5.76 17.27 47.22
N THR A 424 -6.49 17.48 46.13
CA THR A 424 -7.61 16.66 45.72
C THR A 424 -7.38 16.09 44.30
N THR A 425 -7.92 14.91 44.03
CA THR A 425 -7.86 14.27 42.73
C THR A 425 -9.21 13.69 42.33
N THR A 426 -9.45 13.55 41.03
CA THR A 426 -10.60 12.78 40.54
C THR A 426 -10.51 11.36 41.06
N PRO A 427 -11.60 10.76 41.58
CA PRO A 427 -11.65 9.38 42.05
C PRO A 427 -11.14 8.38 41.03
N ALA A 428 -10.51 7.30 41.49
CA ALA A 428 -9.90 6.31 40.63
C ALA A 428 -10.88 5.71 39.56
N ASP A 429 -12.13 5.54 39.99
CA ASP A 429 -13.18 4.99 39.12
C ASP A 429 -13.71 6.01 38.10
N ASP A 430 -13.42 7.30 38.28
CA ASP A 430 -13.86 8.38 37.39
C ASP A 430 -12.75 8.90 36.47
N LEU A 431 -11.51 8.48 36.71
CA LEU A 431 -10.40 8.81 35.81
C LEU A 431 -10.60 8.15 34.42
N HIS A 432 -10.72 9.00 33.41
CA HIS A 432 -11.00 8.53 32.04
C HIS A 432 -10.42 9.50 30.99
N VAL A 433 -10.43 9.06 29.75
CA VAL A 433 -10.26 9.91 28.56
C VAL A 433 -11.57 9.92 27.77
N THR A 434 -12.06 11.10 27.44
CA THR A 434 -13.22 11.30 26.57
C THR A 434 -12.78 11.19 25.12
N ILE A 435 -13.49 10.41 24.31
CA ILE A 435 -13.25 10.26 22.87
C ILE A 435 -14.26 11.06 22.06
N ALA A 436 -15.54 10.97 22.39
CA ALA A 436 -16.59 11.71 21.71
C ALA A 436 -17.64 12.22 22.72
N PHE A 437 -18.19 13.39 22.41
CA PHE A 437 -19.25 14.01 23.17
C PHE A 437 -20.19 14.72 22.20
N SER A 438 -21.36 14.14 21.93
CA SER A 438 -22.34 14.68 21.00
C SER A 438 -23.66 14.95 21.70
N ARG A 439 -24.03 16.23 21.83
CA ARG A 439 -25.36 16.64 22.24
C ARG A 439 -26.40 16.45 21.13
N ARG A 440 -25.93 16.47 19.87
CA ARG A 440 -26.78 16.10 18.75
C ARG A 440 -27.04 14.61 18.83
N PRO A 441 -28.30 14.16 18.80
CA PRO A 441 -28.61 12.74 18.73
C PRO A 441 -28.01 12.10 17.49
N VAL A 442 -27.37 10.95 17.67
CA VAL A 442 -26.72 10.17 16.61
C VAL A 442 -27.19 8.72 16.65
N ASP A 443 -27.14 8.05 15.54
CA ASP A 443 -27.36 6.61 15.46
C ASP A 443 -26.11 5.88 16.02
N TRP A 444 -26.25 5.25 17.18
CA TRP A 444 -25.14 4.55 17.83
C TRP A 444 -24.59 3.39 17.00
N MET A 445 -25.42 2.79 16.12
CA MET A 445 -24.97 1.71 15.24
C MET A 445 -23.96 2.18 14.20
N LYS A 446 -23.94 3.49 13.88
CA LYS A 446 -22.95 4.11 13.00
C LYS A 446 -21.62 4.40 13.69
N VAL A 447 -21.55 4.33 15.01
CA VAL A 447 -20.31 4.56 15.75
C VAL A 447 -19.31 3.42 15.56
N GLY A 448 -19.79 2.24 15.14
CA GLY A 448 -18.99 1.04 14.92
C GLY A 448 -18.52 0.38 16.22
N ASP A 449 -17.85 -0.76 16.08
CA ASP A 449 -17.32 -1.51 17.20
C ASP A 449 -16.20 -0.76 17.93
N THR A 450 -15.96 -1.14 19.19
CA THR A 450 -14.85 -0.62 19.96
C THR A 450 -13.54 -0.84 19.24
N TRP A 451 -12.78 0.23 19.01
CA TRP A 451 -11.43 0.11 18.52
C TRP A 451 -10.46 -0.19 19.65
N SER A 452 -9.66 -1.23 19.51
CA SER A 452 -8.52 -1.46 20.38
C SER A 452 -7.36 -2.10 19.64
N SER A 453 -6.15 -1.72 20.01
CA SER A 453 -4.92 -2.37 19.54
C SER A 453 -4.63 -3.71 20.23
N ASP A 454 -5.41 -4.06 21.24
CA ASP A 454 -5.23 -5.22 22.11
C ASP A 454 -6.47 -6.13 22.05
N LYS A 455 -6.26 -7.46 22.17
CA LYS A 455 -7.33 -8.47 22.22
C LYS A 455 -8.27 -8.30 23.41
N ASP A 456 -7.82 -7.64 24.48
CA ASP A 456 -8.60 -7.36 25.68
C ASP A 456 -9.36 -6.01 25.62
N GLY A 457 -9.37 -5.35 24.46
CA GLY A 457 -9.99 -4.03 24.31
C GLY A 457 -9.24 -2.87 24.97
N LYS A 458 -8.00 -3.08 25.41
CA LYS A 458 -7.19 -2.07 26.08
C LYS A 458 -6.43 -1.20 25.08
N LEU A 459 -6.25 0.07 25.44
CA LEU A 459 -5.42 1.04 24.73
C LEU A 459 -4.27 1.48 25.64
N THR A 460 -3.04 1.35 25.19
CA THR A 460 -1.86 1.76 25.97
C THR A 460 -1.13 2.90 25.29
N VAL A 461 -1.06 4.06 25.95
CA VAL A 461 -0.21 5.17 25.55
C VAL A 461 1.16 5.00 26.21
N ALA A 462 2.20 4.87 25.36
CA ALA A 462 3.56 4.62 25.81
C ALA A 462 4.09 5.69 26.76
N PRO A 463 5.06 5.37 27.64
CA PRO A 463 5.75 6.35 28.47
C PRO A 463 6.47 7.40 27.61
N GLY A 464 6.54 8.64 28.10
CA GLY A 464 7.18 9.75 27.38
C GLY A 464 6.21 10.45 26.41
N GLY A 465 6.75 11.07 25.37
CA GLY A 465 5.98 11.89 24.45
C GLY A 465 5.64 13.29 24.98
N ALA A 466 4.99 14.11 24.15
CA ALA A 466 4.56 15.44 24.56
C ALA A 466 3.38 15.34 25.54
N ARG A 467 3.57 15.87 26.74
CA ARG A 467 2.54 15.92 27.80
C ARG A 467 2.62 17.25 28.53
N ILE A 468 1.49 17.83 28.81
CA ILE A 468 1.38 19.13 29.45
C ILE A 468 0.28 19.06 30.52
N VAL A 469 0.50 19.74 31.66
CA VAL A 469 -0.51 19.93 32.70
C VAL A 469 -0.97 21.38 32.61
N GLU A 470 -2.26 21.59 32.35
CA GLU A 470 -2.83 22.93 32.22
C GLU A 470 -4.31 22.95 32.62
N PRO A 471 -4.86 24.13 32.92
CA PRO A 471 -6.29 24.29 33.19
C PRO A 471 -7.07 24.11 31.86
N LEU A 472 -8.21 23.43 31.92
CA LEU A 472 -9.08 23.23 30.79
C LEU A 472 -10.53 23.63 31.12
N GLY A 473 -11.10 24.49 30.29
CA GLY A 473 -12.47 25.00 30.46
C GLY A 473 -12.65 25.97 31.60
N ASP A 474 -13.90 26.45 31.79
CA ASP A 474 -14.24 27.56 32.73
C ASP A 474 -14.52 27.07 34.14
N LYS A 475 -14.48 25.77 34.42
CA LYS A 475 -14.89 25.18 35.71
C LYS A 475 -13.70 24.82 36.63
N GLY A 476 -12.50 25.32 36.36
CA GLY A 476 -11.32 25.08 37.20
C GLY A 476 -10.71 23.68 37.10
N ALA A 477 -11.08 22.90 36.09
CA ALA A 477 -10.49 21.60 35.87
C ALA A 477 -9.01 21.74 35.48
N VAL A 478 -8.13 20.94 36.09
CA VAL A 478 -6.74 20.78 35.69
C VAL A 478 -6.58 19.41 35.08
N VAL A 479 -5.99 19.37 33.89
CA VAL A 479 -5.88 18.14 33.08
C VAL A 479 -4.44 17.81 32.71
N LEU A 480 -4.17 16.53 32.50
CA LEU A 480 -3.00 16.08 31.78
C LEU A 480 -3.37 15.92 30.32
N LEU A 481 -2.86 16.77 29.45
CA LEU A 481 -2.92 16.64 28.00
C LEU A 481 -1.81 15.71 27.54
N PHE A 482 -2.11 14.86 26.57
CA PHE A 482 -1.13 13.95 25.96
C PHE A 482 -1.48 13.69 24.51
N ASN A 483 -0.50 13.27 23.73
CA ASN A 483 -0.72 12.92 22.33
C ASN A 483 -1.00 11.44 22.16
N SER A 484 -2.06 11.10 21.40
CA SER A 484 -2.39 9.74 20.98
C SER A 484 -3.05 9.77 19.60
N SER A 485 -2.34 9.28 18.60
CA SER A 485 -2.86 9.17 17.24
C SER A 485 -4.10 8.27 17.15
N GLU A 486 -4.14 7.21 17.94
CA GLU A 486 -5.25 6.26 17.96
C GLU A 486 -6.54 6.91 18.50
N LEU A 487 -6.46 7.67 19.61
CA LEU A 487 -7.62 8.39 20.16
C LEU A 487 -8.09 9.49 19.20
N SER A 488 -7.15 10.24 18.60
CA SER A 488 -7.48 11.28 17.64
C SER A 488 -8.16 10.72 16.40
N TRP A 489 -7.65 9.61 15.87
CA TRP A 489 -8.25 8.94 14.74
C TRP A 489 -9.66 8.42 15.10
N ARG A 490 -9.82 7.79 16.25
CA ARG A 490 -11.13 7.28 16.71
C ARG A 490 -12.15 8.40 16.88
N HIS A 491 -11.74 9.53 17.44
CA HIS A 491 -12.57 10.73 17.54
C HIS A 491 -13.06 11.19 16.16
N GLU A 492 -12.14 11.35 15.21
CA GLU A 492 -12.49 11.80 13.86
C GLU A 492 -13.37 10.77 13.11
N ALA A 493 -13.15 9.47 13.34
CA ALA A 493 -13.99 8.41 12.78
C ALA A 493 -15.43 8.53 13.30
N ILE A 494 -15.63 8.64 14.62
CA ILE A 494 -16.98 8.80 15.21
C ILE A 494 -17.67 10.06 14.69
N LYS A 495 -16.93 11.17 14.60
CA LYS A 495 -17.46 12.44 14.12
C LYS A 495 -17.90 12.35 12.65
N ARG A 496 -17.13 11.67 11.82
CA ARG A 496 -17.42 11.49 10.39
C ARG A 496 -18.55 10.49 10.16
N ASP A 497 -18.47 9.31 10.79
CA ASP A 497 -19.31 8.16 10.44
C ASP A 497 -20.69 8.22 11.12
N ALA A 498 -20.74 8.72 12.36
CA ALA A 498 -22.00 8.95 13.09
C ALA A 498 -22.51 10.39 13.01
N GLU A 499 -21.81 11.29 12.30
CA GLU A 499 -22.12 12.73 12.25
C GLU A 499 -22.24 13.36 13.65
N ALA A 500 -21.41 12.90 14.61
CA ALA A 500 -21.43 13.37 15.98
C ALA A 500 -21.01 14.84 16.06
N SER A 501 -21.68 15.62 16.92
CA SER A 501 -21.26 17.00 17.21
C SER A 501 -20.05 17.02 18.12
N TRP A 502 -19.29 18.11 18.06
CA TRP A 502 -18.17 18.40 18.96
C TRP A 502 -18.12 19.88 19.24
N ASP A 503 -18.13 20.25 20.51
CA ASP A 503 -18.31 21.65 20.93
C ASP A 503 -17.00 22.46 20.95
N PHE A 504 -15.84 21.81 20.69
CA PHE A 504 -14.52 22.43 20.78
C PHE A 504 -13.83 22.54 19.41
N PRO A 505 -12.91 23.49 19.23
CA PRO A 505 -12.23 23.69 17.95
C PRO A 505 -11.39 22.49 17.47
N SER A 506 -10.79 21.75 18.41
CA SER A 506 -9.95 20.59 18.13
C SER A 506 -10.09 19.55 19.23
N TYR A 507 -9.84 18.28 18.88
CA TYR A 507 -9.79 17.21 19.86
C TYR A 507 -8.40 17.18 20.53
N GLN A 508 -8.38 17.20 21.84
CA GLN A 508 -7.17 17.11 22.66
C GLN A 508 -7.35 16.01 23.71
N PRO A 509 -6.74 14.81 23.52
CA PRO A 509 -6.81 13.75 24.50
C PRO A 509 -6.27 14.20 25.86
N HIS A 510 -7.08 14.04 26.90
CA HIS A 510 -6.70 14.45 28.25
C HIS A 510 -7.32 13.55 29.32
N VAL A 511 -6.68 13.53 30.50
CA VAL A 511 -7.22 12.97 31.74
C VAL A 511 -7.35 14.08 32.75
N THR A 512 -8.53 14.24 33.33
CA THR A 512 -8.77 15.27 34.38
C THR A 512 -8.12 14.83 35.68
N ILE A 513 -7.22 15.66 36.22
CA ILE A 513 -6.52 15.43 37.48
C ILE A 513 -7.41 15.80 38.64
N THR A 514 -7.96 17.03 38.60
CA THR A 514 -8.82 17.60 39.64
C THR A 514 -9.74 18.67 39.07
N TYR A 515 -10.86 18.93 39.73
CA TYR A 515 -11.74 20.06 39.43
C TYR A 515 -11.54 21.23 40.45
N ALA A 516 -10.69 21.05 41.47
CA ALA A 516 -10.37 22.04 42.51
C ALA A 516 -8.91 22.52 42.42
N GLY A 517 -8.44 22.87 41.21
CA GLY A 517 -7.04 23.24 40.94
C GLY A 517 -6.64 24.68 41.33
N GLY A 518 -7.40 25.40 42.16
CA GLY A 518 -7.38 26.87 42.28
C GLY A 518 -6.09 27.56 42.71
N ASP A 519 -5.18 26.96 43.49
CA ASP A 519 -4.03 27.65 44.08
C ASP A 519 -2.65 27.04 43.75
N LEU A 520 -2.60 25.95 42.93
CA LEU A 520 -1.34 25.30 42.61
C LEU A 520 -0.63 26.02 41.45
N ASP A 521 0.66 26.32 41.63
CA ASP A 521 1.50 26.88 40.57
C ASP A 521 1.85 25.76 39.52
N LEU A 522 1.03 25.65 38.49
CA LEU A 522 1.15 24.63 37.47
C LEU A 522 2.48 24.67 36.68
N SER A 523 3.19 25.81 36.73
CA SER A 523 4.50 25.93 36.09
C SER A 523 5.58 25.06 36.74
N LYS A 524 5.35 24.60 37.96
CA LYS A 524 6.25 23.73 38.74
C LYS A 524 5.87 22.27 38.71
N VAL A 525 4.73 21.93 38.11
CA VAL A 525 4.23 20.56 38.02
C VAL A 525 4.93 19.83 36.88
N GLU A 526 5.62 18.73 37.17
CA GLU A 526 6.18 17.87 36.13
C GLU A 526 5.07 16.94 35.60
N PRO A 527 4.81 16.94 34.25
CA PRO A 527 3.79 16.09 33.66
C PRO A 527 4.05 14.61 33.92
N TYR A 528 2.98 13.81 34.11
CA TYR A 528 3.08 12.37 34.27
C TYR A 528 3.74 11.71 33.06
N ARG A 529 4.87 11.06 33.26
CA ARG A 529 5.67 10.42 32.20
C ARG A 529 5.50 8.90 32.11
N GLY A 530 4.70 8.30 33.01
CA GLY A 530 4.41 6.87 33.01
C GLY A 530 3.52 6.44 31.83
N LYS A 531 3.35 5.13 31.65
CA LYS A 531 2.36 4.61 30.69
C LYS A 531 0.93 4.98 31.15
N LEU A 532 0.04 5.25 30.19
CA LEU A 532 -1.39 5.36 30.45
C LEU A 532 -2.07 4.15 29.83
N VAL A 533 -2.77 3.37 30.64
CA VAL A 533 -3.48 2.15 30.20
C VAL A 533 -4.97 2.39 30.34
N PHE A 534 -5.66 2.44 29.22
CA PHE A 534 -7.11 2.63 29.17
C PHE A 534 -7.83 1.32 28.91
N GLY A 535 -9.01 1.17 29.50
CA GLY A 535 -9.92 0.04 29.29
C GLY A 535 -10.64 0.11 27.93
N PRO A 536 -11.60 -0.81 27.70
CA PRO A 536 -12.46 -0.76 26.51
C PRO A 536 -13.30 0.53 26.46
N GLU A 537 -13.82 0.85 25.29
CA GLU A 537 -14.74 1.98 25.10
C GLU A 537 -16.06 1.72 25.85
N LEU A 538 -16.52 2.76 26.53
CA LEU A 538 -17.81 2.78 27.21
C LEU A 538 -18.70 3.81 26.53
N PHE A 539 -19.88 3.39 26.15
CA PHE A 539 -20.88 4.20 25.47
C PHE A 539 -22.01 4.53 26.42
N SER A 540 -22.40 5.80 26.51
CA SER A 540 -23.53 6.27 27.29
C SER A 540 -24.19 7.47 26.64
N GLU A 541 -25.40 7.81 27.05
CA GLU A 541 -26.00 9.09 26.71
C GLU A 541 -25.27 10.23 27.47
N VAL A 542 -25.34 11.43 26.92
CA VAL A 542 -24.76 12.63 27.57
C VAL A 542 -25.54 12.93 28.86
N ASP A 543 -24.86 12.94 29.98
CA ASP A 543 -25.38 13.40 31.26
C ASP A 543 -25.08 14.90 31.41
N GLU A 544 -26.08 15.75 31.29
CA GLU A 544 -25.91 17.22 31.43
C GLU A 544 -25.69 17.63 32.87
N ASP A 545 -26.14 16.82 33.85
CA ASP A 545 -26.01 17.11 35.29
C ASP A 545 -24.76 16.48 35.91
N TRP A 546 -23.79 16.03 35.12
CA TRP A 546 -22.58 15.36 35.57
C TRP A 546 -21.80 16.17 36.64
N SER A 547 -21.83 17.50 36.54
CA SER A 547 -21.09 18.38 37.46
C SER A 547 -21.67 18.40 38.87
N SER A 548 -22.94 18.04 39.06
CA SER A 548 -23.57 17.93 40.39
C SER A 548 -23.21 16.62 41.11
N LYS A 549 -22.64 15.67 40.38
CA LYS A 549 -22.27 14.31 40.88
C LYS A 549 -20.77 14.19 41.18
N LEU A 550 -19.99 15.27 41.00
CA LEU A 550 -18.56 15.23 41.27
C LEU A 550 -18.32 15.14 42.78
N SER A 551 -17.80 14.02 43.24
CA SER A 551 -17.17 13.85 44.56
C SER A 551 -15.66 13.82 44.36
N GLU A 552 -14.93 14.67 45.08
CA GLU A 552 -13.47 14.64 45.11
C GLU A 552 -13.01 13.91 46.37
N GLU A 553 -12.03 12.98 46.27
CA GLU A 553 -11.35 12.33 47.40
C GLU A 553 -10.03 13.02 47.75
#